data_2cfb5f66886f3f944f5e48cf4deed55c
#
_entry.id   2cfb5f66886f3f944f5e48cf4deed55c
#
_cell.length_a   1.000
_cell.length_b   1.000
_cell.length_c   1.000
_cell.angle_alpha   90.00
_cell.angle_beta   90.00
_cell.angle_gamma   90.00
#
_symmetry.space_group_name_H-M   'P 1'
#
loop_
_entity.id
_entity.type
_entity.pdbx_description
1 polymer ?
#
loop_
_entity_poly.entity_id
_entity_poly.type
_entity_poly.pdbx_seq_one_letter_code
_entity_poly.pdbx_strand_id
1 'polypeptide(L)'
;MIIAACTVVISVRPNPSSRPNTSGAFRLMKVPQARKPANSATTSDTGAGSTVKAGGSVNIKATGQGEGEGNLTVQGSNVSAAKDVSLSATKDVNILASADTESNRSTNNSSSTSVGVSVGIGQGGAGLSLDIAASRGKGQANSDSTTYNNSHVSAGNTVNITSGADTNVIGGNVKANQVTANVGGNLNVESLQDTATSQASQKTTGIALSIPIVGTGGSASFSQSKQNSNSNYASVNEQSGIKAG
;
A
#
# COMPACT_ATOMS: atom_id res chain seq x y z
N MET A 1 7.43 4.17 -32.76
CA MET A 1 6.42 3.60 -33.68
C MET A 1 6.51 2.09 -33.53
N ILE A 2 5.67 1.50 -32.69
CA ILE A 2 5.65 0.05 -32.44
C ILE A 2 4.50 -0.51 -33.26
N ILE A 3 4.85 -1.28 -34.27
CA ILE A 3 3.91 -2.02 -35.11
C ILE A 3 3.55 -3.29 -34.32
N ALA A 4 2.35 -3.36 -33.76
CA ALA A 4 1.83 -4.57 -33.14
C ALA A 4 1.34 -5.53 -34.22
N ALA A 5 1.96 -6.70 -34.29
CA ALA A 5 1.55 -7.79 -35.15
C ALA A 5 0.15 -8.27 -34.79
N CYS A 6 -0.72 -8.41 -35.80
CA CYS A 6 -2.07 -8.95 -35.67
C CYS A 6 -2.00 -10.48 -35.72
N THR A 7 -2.24 -11.15 -34.59
CA THR A 7 -2.42 -12.61 -34.56
C THR A 7 -3.89 -12.95 -34.72
N VAL A 8 -4.20 -13.66 -35.81
CA VAL A 8 -5.54 -14.25 -36.05
C VAL A 8 -5.56 -15.62 -35.38
N VAL A 9 -6.36 -15.80 -34.33
CA VAL A 9 -6.59 -17.11 -33.73
C VAL A 9 -7.97 -17.62 -34.20
N ILE A 10 -7.96 -18.67 -35.01
CA ILE A 10 -9.18 -19.41 -35.39
C ILE A 10 -9.29 -20.59 -34.42
N SER A 11 -10.25 -20.54 -33.50
CA SER A 11 -10.55 -21.65 -32.62
C SER A 11 -11.83 -22.36 -33.09
N VAL A 12 -11.66 -23.56 -33.61
CA VAL A 12 -12.79 -24.48 -33.91
C VAL A 12 -12.79 -25.50 -32.79
N ARG A 13 -13.84 -25.53 -31.97
CA ARG A 13 -14.08 -26.61 -31.00
C ARG A 13 -15.28 -27.45 -31.51
N PRO A 14 -15.10 -28.68 -31.96
CA PRO A 14 -16.19 -29.62 -32.09
C PRO A 14 -16.52 -30.21 -30.70
N ASN A 15 -17.76 -30.12 -30.30
CA ASN A 15 -18.26 -30.84 -29.12
C ASN A 15 -18.84 -32.16 -29.55
N PRO A 16 -18.31 -33.33 -29.18
CA PRO A 16 -18.90 -34.61 -29.50
C PRO A 16 -19.81 -35.03 -28.34
N SER A 17 -21.08 -34.71 -28.41
CA SER A 17 -22.18 -35.51 -27.94
C SER A 17 -23.42 -34.68 -27.62
N SER A 18 -24.53 -35.14 -28.22
CA SER A 18 -25.91 -34.88 -27.90
C SER A 18 -26.61 -33.67 -28.56
N ARG A 19 -27.38 -34.02 -29.59
CA ARG A 19 -28.54 -33.36 -30.18
C ARG A 19 -28.35 -32.07 -31.00
N PRO A 20 -28.96 -31.96 -32.19
CA PRO A 20 -28.76 -30.89 -33.15
C PRO A 20 -29.55 -29.66 -32.76
N ASN A 21 -28.97 -28.79 -31.99
CA ASN A 21 -29.40 -27.41 -31.84
C ASN A 21 -28.17 -26.54 -31.47
N THR A 22 -27.21 -26.51 -32.37
CA THR A 22 -26.01 -25.68 -32.19
C THR A 22 -26.00 -24.54 -33.18
N SER A 23 -26.37 -23.36 -32.71
CA SER A 23 -26.03 -22.12 -33.37
C SER A 23 -24.50 -21.92 -33.21
N GLY A 24 -23.74 -22.22 -34.23
CA GLY A 24 -22.31 -21.92 -34.30
C GLY A 24 -22.11 -20.45 -34.65
N ALA A 25 -21.60 -19.65 -33.76
CA ALA A 25 -21.20 -18.28 -34.07
C ALA A 25 -19.69 -18.21 -34.38
N PHE A 26 -19.34 -17.83 -35.59
CA PHE A 26 -17.96 -17.45 -35.96
C PHE A 26 -17.79 -15.96 -35.73
N ARG A 27 -16.81 -15.60 -34.89
CA ARG A 27 -16.51 -14.21 -34.62
C ARG A 27 -15.08 -13.89 -35.03
N LEU A 28 -14.91 -13.06 -36.04
CA LEU A 28 -13.61 -12.50 -36.41
C LEU A 28 -13.49 -11.15 -35.67
N MET A 29 -12.57 -11.06 -34.73
CA MET A 29 -12.35 -9.86 -33.95
C MET A 29 -11.00 -9.24 -34.27
N LYS A 30 -10.97 -8.02 -34.78
CA LYS A 30 -9.79 -7.18 -34.79
C LYS A 30 -9.91 -6.20 -33.63
N VAL A 31 -9.04 -6.35 -32.64
CA VAL A 31 -9.00 -5.46 -31.48
C VAL A 31 -7.75 -4.58 -31.51
N PRO A 32 -7.84 -3.32 -31.88
CA PRO A 32 -6.79 -2.37 -31.56
C PRO A 32 -7.01 -1.90 -30.11
N GLN A 33 -6.15 -2.33 -29.21
CA GLN A 33 -6.14 -1.83 -27.83
C GLN A 33 -5.14 -0.68 -27.73
N ALA A 34 -5.64 0.52 -27.54
CA ALA A 34 -4.81 1.63 -27.07
C ALA A 34 -4.90 1.70 -25.54
N ARG A 35 -3.86 1.19 -24.87
CA ARG A 35 -3.64 1.46 -23.43
C ARG A 35 -2.76 2.71 -23.33
N LYS A 36 -3.28 3.77 -22.73
CA LYS A 36 -2.41 4.81 -22.22
C LYS A 36 -1.73 4.29 -20.96
N PRO A 37 -0.42 4.58 -20.74
CA PRO A 37 0.26 4.16 -19.53
C PRO A 37 -0.45 4.72 -18.30
N ALA A 38 -0.51 3.92 -17.24
CA ALA A 38 -0.93 4.38 -15.93
C ALA A 38 0.11 5.38 -15.41
N ASN A 39 -0.34 6.53 -14.91
CA ASN A 39 0.54 7.45 -14.20
C ASN A 39 0.53 7.04 -12.72
N SER A 40 1.71 6.78 -12.17
CA SER A 40 1.89 6.50 -10.75
C SER A 40 2.94 7.45 -10.20
N ALA A 41 2.66 8.02 -9.05
CA ALA A 41 3.60 8.80 -8.25
C ALA A 41 3.65 8.20 -6.85
N THR A 42 4.85 7.87 -6.39
CA THR A 42 5.10 7.39 -5.03
C THR A 42 6.04 8.36 -4.35
N THR A 43 5.68 8.81 -3.17
CA THR A 43 6.52 9.61 -2.28
C THR A 43 6.73 8.81 -1.01
N SER A 44 7.98 8.63 -0.59
CA SER A 44 8.31 7.98 0.67
C SER A 44 9.30 8.84 1.46
N ASP A 45 9.10 8.87 2.75
CA ASP A 45 10.04 9.42 3.72
C ASP A 45 10.35 8.33 4.74
N THR A 46 11.64 8.03 4.92
CA THR A 46 12.09 6.92 5.74
C THR A 46 13.08 7.41 6.78
N GLY A 47 12.75 7.18 8.04
CA GLY A 47 13.62 7.49 9.15
C GLY A 47 14.82 6.54 9.22
N ALA A 48 16.03 7.09 9.34
CA ALA A 48 17.25 6.31 9.54
C ALA A 48 17.68 6.37 11.01
N GLY A 49 17.53 5.24 11.71
CA GLY A 49 18.01 5.11 13.09
C GLY A 49 19.50 4.78 13.17
N SER A 50 20.07 5.04 14.34
CA SER A 50 21.45 4.70 14.68
C SER A 50 21.52 3.52 15.65
N THR A 51 22.66 2.83 15.69
CA THR A 51 22.88 1.74 16.64
C THR A 51 24.14 2.02 17.45
N VAL A 52 23.98 2.03 18.78
CA VAL A 52 25.09 2.06 19.75
C VAL A 52 25.13 0.71 20.45
N LYS A 53 26.26 0.02 20.37
CA LYS A 53 26.45 -1.29 21.02
C LYS A 53 27.79 -1.31 21.78
N ALA A 54 27.75 -1.69 23.05
CA ALA A 54 28.94 -1.83 23.87
C ALA A 54 29.03 -3.21 24.55
N GLY A 55 30.23 -3.80 24.59
CA GLY A 55 30.54 -4.98 25.40
C GLY A 55 30.65 -4.71 26.91
N GLY A 56 30.71 -3.43 27.31
CA GLY A 56 30.69 -2.94 28.70
C GLY A 56 29.41 -2.17 28.99
N SER A 57 29.53 -0.98 29.54
CA SER A 57 28.43 -0.06 29.81
C SER A 57 28.41 1.09 28.80
N VAL A 58 27.23 1.66 28.59
CA VAL A 58 26.99 2.87 27.77
C VAL A 58 26.58 4.00 28.71
N ASN A 59 27.18 5.16 28.55
CA ASN A 59 26.78 6.36 29.28
C ASN A 59 26.59 7.51 28.28
N ILE A 60 25.37 8.01 28.18
CA ILE A 60 25.01 9.14 27.32
C ILE A 60 24.47 10.25 28.21
N LYS A 61 25.10 11.42 28.14
CA LYS A 61 24.74 12.58 28.96
C LYS A 61 24.52 13.81 28.08
N ALA A 62 23.36 14.44 28.20
CA ALA A 62 23.09 15.75 27.65
C ALA A 62 23.08 16.82 28.74
N THR A 63 23.86 17.87 28.53
CA THR A 63 23.95 19.01 29.45
C THR A 63 23.76 20.31 28.69
N GLY A 64 23.09 21.25 29.28
CA GLY A 64 22.81 22.58 28.73
C GLY A 64 21.62 23.21 29.45
N GLN A 65 21.52 24.53 29.39
CA GLN A 65 20.45 25.28 30.03
C GLN A 65 19.74 26.26 29.08
N GLY A 66 20.27 26.42 27.84
CA GLY A 66 19.67 27.23 26.81
C GLY A 66 18.37 26.62 26.27
N GLU A 67 17.66 27.38 25.45
CA GLU A 67 16.49 26.85 24.74
C GLU A 67 16.90 25.73 23.78
N GLY A 68 16.25 24.58 23.85
CA GLY A 68 16.62 23.39 23.08
C GLY A 68 17.86 22.62 23.55
N GLU A 69 18.63 23.14 24.53
CA GLU A 69 19.76 22.46 25.12
C GLU A 69 19.39 21.54 26.28
N GLY A 70 20.24 20.56 26.57
CA GLY A 70 20.06 19.66 27.71
C GLY A 70 19.06 18.55 27.53
N ASN A 71 18.44 18.39 26.35
CA ASN A 71 17.58 17.28 25.98
C ASN A 71 18.40 16.11 25.41
N LEU A 72 18.07 14.89 25.81
CA LEU A 72 18.60 13.66 25.23
C LEU A 72 17.49 12.99 24.42
N THR A 73 17.73 12.80 23.12
CA THR A 73 16.77 12.13 22.24
C THR A 73 17.40 10.90 21.61
N VAL A 74 16.72 9.76 21.75
CA VAL A 74 16.96 8.50 21.05
C VAL A 74 15.76 8.25 20.16
N GLN A 75 15.91 8.40 18.84
CA GLN A 75 14.80 8.28 17.90
C GLN A 75 15.06 7.23 16.84
N GLY A 76 14.15 6.27 16.66
CA GLY A 76 14.25 5.17 15.72
C GLY A 76 15.54 4.37 15.87
N SER A 77 16.14 4.35 17.06
CA SER A 77 17.52 3.97 17.27
C SER A 77 17.67 2.89 18.35
N ASN A 78 18.76 2.13 18.29
CA ASN A 78 19.03 1.05 19.23
C ASN A 78 20.26 1.39 20.09
N VAL A 79 20.10 1.35 21.40
CA VAL A 79 21.18 1.51 22.39
C VAL A 79 21.27 0.21 23.20
N SER A 80 22.39 -0.49 23.15
CA SER A 80 22.55 -1.76 23.86
C SER A 80 23.92 -1.84 24.55
N ALA A 81 23.91 -2.39 25.77
CA ALA A 81 25.10 -2.65 26.56
C ALA A 81 25.06 -4.04 27.18
N ALA A 82 26.21 -4.71 27.26
CA ALA A 82 26.29 -5.99 27.96
C ALA A 82 26.14 -5.84 29.49
N LYS A 83 26.49 -4.65 30.04
CA LYS A 83 26.34 -4.35 31.46
C LYS A 83 25.23 -3.31 31.67
N ASP A 84 25.57 -2.05 31.71
CA ASP A 84 24.61 -0.99 32.10
C ASP A 84 24.47 0.07 31.03
N VAL A 85 23.26 0.64 30.92
CA VAL A 85 23.02 1.85 30.13
C VAL A 85 22.58 2.96 31.06
N SER A 86 23.25 4.11 30.96
CA SER A 86 22.87 5.33 31.65
C SER A 86 22.51 6.42 30.65
N LEU A 87 21.27 6.88 30.70
CA LEU A 87 20.77 8.02 29.93
C LEU A 87 20.50 9.17 30.89
N SER A 88 21.18 10.30 30.73
CA SER A 88 21.05 11.45 31.63
C SER A 88 20.88 12.74 30.83
N ALA A 89 19.90 13.56 31.24
CA ALA A 89 19.62 14.86 30.65
C ALA A 89 19.39 15.92 31.73
N THR A 90 19.83 17.15 31.51
CA THR A 90 19.48 18.28 32.39
C THR A 90 18.04 18.72 32.21
N LYS A 91 17.44 18.43 31.06
CA LYS A 91 16.01 18.59 30.76
C LYS A 91 15.36 17.25 30.47
N ASP A 92 14.90 17.01 29.24
CA ASP A 92 14.10 15.85 28.89
C ASP A 92 14.93 14.68 28.40
N VAL A 93 14.48 13.46 28.72
CA VAL A 93 14.91 12.24 28.05
C VAL A 93 13.79 11.75 27.16
N ASN A 94 14.06 11.70 25.85
CA ASN A 94 13.09 11.29 24.84
C ASN A 94 13.56 10.01 24.15
N ILE A 95 12.78 8.93 24.28
CA ILE A 95 12.96 7.66 23.59
C ILE A 95 11.78 7.52 22.64
N LEU A 96 11.99 7.88 21.37
CA LEU A 96 10.92 8.08 20.39
C LEU A 96 11.04 7.11 19.22
N ALA A 97 9.93 6.70 18.64
CA ALA A 97 9.97 6.05 17.33
C ALA A 97 10.33 7.04 16.21
N SER A 98 10.87 6.53 15.12
CA SER A 98 10.87 7.23 13.85
C SER A 98 9.65 6.82 13.03
N ALA A 99 9.09 7.73 12.25
CA ALA A 99 7.99 7.45 11.36
C ALA A 99 8.51 7.27 9.93
N ASP A 100 8.08 6.19 9.28
CA ASP A 100 8.21 5.98 7.84
C ASP A 100 6.86 6.27 7.20
N THR A 101 6.82 7.16 6.23
CA THR A 101 5.58 7.50 5.53
C THR A 101 5.68 7.16 4.05
N GLU A 102 4.62 6.59 3.51
CA GLU A 102 4.50 6.31 2.09
C GLU A 102 3.18 6.84 1.57
N SER A 103 3.23 7.54 0.46
CA SER A 103 2.08 8.05 -0.26
C SER A 103 2.14 7.61 -1.72
N ASN A 104 1.14 6.88 -2.17
CA ASN A 104 1.03 6.40 -3.53
C ASN A 104 -0.22 6.98 -4.19
N ARG A 105 -0.04 7.54 -5.39
CA ARG A 105 -1.10 8.11 -6.22
C ARG A 105 -1.03 7.50 -7.60
N SER A 106 -2.07 6.80 -8.01
CA SER A 106 -2.13 6.14 -9.30
C SER A 106 -3.41 6.49 -10.04
N THR A 107 -3.27 6.76 -11.35
CA THR A 107 -4.40 6.96 -12.24
C THR A 107 -4.25 6.10 -13.48
N ASN A 108 -5.34 5.50 -13.92
CA ASN A 108 -5.36 4.75 -15.16
C ASN A 108 -6.45 5.27 -16.10
N ASN A 109 -6.17 5.20 -17.40
CA ASN A 109 -7.10 5.49 -18.47
C ASN A 109 -6.99 4.38 -19.52
N SER A 110 -8.09 3.72 -19.82
CA SER A 110 -8.15 2.71 -20.86
C SER A 110 -9.24 3.02 -21.87
N SER A 111 -8.98 2.75 -23.12
CA SER A 111 -10.01 2.80 -24.16
C SER A 111 -9.81 1.60 -25.11
N SER A 112 -10.87 0.98 -25.50
CA SER A 112 -10.85 -0.05 -26.51
C SER A 112 -11.97 0.17 -27.52
N THR A 113 -11.69 -0.15 -28.77
CA THR A 113 -12.66 -0.14 -29.85
C THR A 113 -12.47 -1.44 -30.62
N SER A 114 -13.54 -2.17 -30.88
CA SER A 114 -13.49 -3.39 -31.68
C SER A 114 -14.52 -3.32 -32.78
N VAL A 115 -14.14 -3.86 -33.94
CA VAL A 115 -15.03 -4.09 -35.08
C VAL A 115 -14.87 -5.56 -35.45
N GLY A 116 -15.95 -6.26 -35.60
CA GLY A 116 -15.96 -7.68 -35.93
C GLY A 116 -17.12 -8.03 -36.87
N VAL A 117 -17.01 -9.17 -37.49
CA VAL A 117 -18.08 -9.76 -38.25
C VAL A 117 -18.46 -11.09 -37.59
N SER A 118 -19.72 -11.29 -37.30
CA SER A 118 -20.23 -12.54 -36.76
C SER A 118 -21.16 -13.26 -37.75
N VAL A 119 -21.01 -14.56 -37.83
CA VAL A 119 -21.85 -15.44 -38.61
C VAL A 119 -22.61 -16.33 -37.65
N GLY A 120 -23.91 -16.27 -37.67
CA GLY A 120 -24.79 -17.13 -36.88
C GLY A 120 -25.49 -18.12 -37.81
N ILE A 121 -25.53 -19.40 -37.43
CA ILE A 121 -26.33 -20.44 -38.10
C ILE A 121 -27.31 -20.99 -37.06
N GLY A 122 -28.58 -20.82 -37.28
CA GLY A 122 -29.64 -21.26 -36.35
C GLY A 122 -30.88 -21.75 -37.10
N GLN A 123 -31.93 -22.15 -36.39
CA GLN A 123 -33.19 -22.66 -36.96
C GLN A 123 -33.90 -21.69 -37.91
N GLY A 124 -33.54 -20.41 -37.95
CA GLY A 124 -34.06 -19.39 -38.86
C GLY A 124 -33.20 -19.07 -40.06
N GLY A 125 -32.15 -19.86 -40.34
CA GLY A 125 -31.19 -19.61 -41.44
C GLY A 125 -29.82 -19.09 -41.02
N ALA A 126 -28.99 -18.77 -42.00
CA ALA A 126 -27.68 -18.15 -41.76
C ALA A 126 -27.83 -16.63 -41.66
N GLY A 127 -27.23 -16.04 -40.63
CA GLY A 127 -27.18 -14.60 -40.43
C GLY A 127 -25.75 -14.10 -40.43
N LEU A 128 -25.51 -12.91 -40.99
CA LEU A 128 -24.27 -12.19 -40.98
C LEU A 128 -24.48 -10.85 -40.29
N SER A 129 -23.69 -10.53 -39.27
CA SER A 129 -23.77 -9.27 -38.55
C SER A 129 -22.43 -8.56 -38.47
N LEU A 130 -22.44 -7.25 -38.49
CA LEU A 130 -21.30 -6.38 -38.16
C LEU A 130 -21.40 -5.97 -36.69
N ASP A 131 -20.39 -6.34 -35.91
CA ASP A 131 -20.32 -6.02 -34.49
C ASP A 131 -19.33 -4.88 -34.27
N ILE A 132 -19.78 -3.82 -33.60
CA ILE A 132 -18.98 -2.67 -33.24
C ILE A 132 -19.09 -2.52 -31.73
N ALA A 133 -17.95 -2.48 -31.03
CA ALA A 133 -17.96 -2.16 -29.60
C ALA A 133 -16.88 -1.14 -29.26
N ALA A 134 -17.21 -0.26 -28.34
CA ALA A 134 -16.28 0.70 -27.76
C ALA A 134 -16.41 0.71 -26.24
N SER A 135 -15.29 0.75 -25.54
CA SER A 135 -15.30 0.92 -24.09
C SER A 135 -14.27 1.93 -23.63
N ARG A 136 -14.56 2.58 -22.53
CA ARG A 136 -13.66 3.50 -21.86
C ARG A 136 -13.67 3.24 -20.37
N GLY A 137 -12.46 3.09 -19.79
CA GLY A 137 -12.25 2.93 -18.37
C GLY A 137 -11.42 4.09 -17.82
N LYS A 138 -11.79 4.56 -16.64
CA LYS A 138 -11.00 5.50 -15.84
C LYS A 138 -10.93 4.96 -14.42
N GLY A 139 -9.73 4.96 -13.84
CA GLY A 139 -9.52 4.56 -12.47
C GLY A 139 -8.50 5.45 -11.77
N GLN A 140 -8.63 5.51 -10.47
CA GLN A 140 -7.64 6.10 -9.58
C GLN A 140 -7.51 5.22 -8.35
N ALA A 141 -6.28 5.13 -7.83
CA ALA A 141 -5.98 4.47 -6.58
C ALA A 141 -4.99 5.33 -5.80
N ASN A 142 -5.34 5.62 -4.57
CA ASN A 142 -4.55 6.40 -3.64
C ASN A 142 -4.35 5.57 -2.39
N SER A 143 -3.13 5.54 -1.86
CA SER A 143 -2.84 4.95 -0.56
C SER A 143 -1.86 5.81 0.20
N ASP A 144 -2.08 5.91 1.50
CA ASP A 144 -1.19 6.56 2.45
C ASP A 144 -0.93 5.60 3.60
N SER A 145 0.32 5.46 4.01
CA SER A 145 0.69 4.65 5.16
C SER A 145 1.72 5.37 6.02
N THR A 146 1.63 5.12 7.33
CA THR A 146 2.63 5.52 8.31
C THR A 146 2.97 4.31 9.15
N THR A 147 4.24 3.96 9.20
CA THR A 147 4.79 2.86 10.00
C THR A 147 5.81 3.43 10.97
N TYR A 148 5.77 2.97 12.21
CA TYR A 148 6.69 3.43 13.26
C TYR A 148 7.77 2.40 13.53
N ASN A 149 9.03 2.86 13.51
CA ASN A 149 10.19 2.09 13.92
C ASN A 149 10.55 2.49 15.36
N ASN A 150 10.28 1.60 16.30
CA ASN A 150 10.48 1.84 17.72
C ASN A 150 11.97 1.97 18.06
N SER A 151 12.28 2.80 19.05
CA SER A 151 13.59 2.86 19.68
C SER A 151 13.74 1.80 20.75
N HIS A 152 14.92 1.19 20.85
CA HIS A 152 15.22 0.17 21.85
C HIS A 152 16.42 0.57 22.69
N VAL A 153 16.23 0.57 24.00
CA VAL A 153 17.30 0.75 25.00
C VAL A 153 17.40 -0.54 25.82
N SER A 154 18.51 -1.23 25.74
CA SER A 154 18.68 -2.51 26.44
C SER A 154 20.01 -2.62 27.18
N ALA A 155 19.96 -3.21 28.37
CA ALA A 155 21.13 -3.51 29.18
C ALA A 155 21.08 -4.93 29.76
N GLY A 156 22.24 -5.56 29.91
CA GLY A 156 22.32 -6.86 30.58
C GLY A 156 22.05 -6.76 32.08
N ASN A 157 22.42 -5.67 32.73
CA ASN A 157 22.17 -5.48 34.16
C ASN A 157 21.15 -4.36 34.40
N THR A 158 21.55 -3.10 34.25
CA THR A 158 20.72 -1.98 34.68
C THR A 158 20.58 -0.93 33.57
N VAL A 159 19.36 -0.42 33.40
CA VAL A 159 19.13 0.84 32.67
C VAL A 159 18.78 1.92 33.70
N ASN A 160 19.58 2.99 33.72
CA ASN A 160 19.35 4.18 34.51
C ASN A 160 18.94 5.34 33.61
N ILE A 161 17.78 5.91 33.87
CA ILE A 161 17.27 7.10 33.18
C ILE A 161 17.18 8.21 34.18
N THR A 162 17.81 9.36 33.92
CA THR A 162 17.72 10.54 34.76
C THR A 162 17.40 11.76 33.91
N SER A 163 16.27 12.39 34.17
CA SER A 163 15.85 13.64 33.52
C SER A 163 15.62 14.73 34.58
N GLY A 164 16.07 15.95 34.30
CA GLY A 164 15.75 17.12 35.11
C GLY A 164 14.32 17.62 34.93
N ALA A 165 13.70 17.27 33.83
CA ALA A 165 12.28 17.53 33.53
C ALA A 165 11.57 16.22 33.13
N ASP A 166 11.01 16.11 31.95
CA ASP A 166 10.17 14.97 31.56
C ASP A 166 10.98 13.79 30.99
N THR A 167 10.42 12.59 31.11
CA THR A 167 10.88 11.40 30.38
C THR A 167 9.75 10.88 29.51
N ASN A 168 9.97 10.88 28.19
CA ASN A 168 9.00 10.43 27.21
C ASN A 168 9.48 9.15 26.52
N VAL A 169 8.71 8.08 26.62
CA VAL A 169 8.94 6.80 25.95
C VAL A 169 7.75 6.58 24.98
N ILE A 170 7.85 7.20 23.80
CA ILE A 170 6.77 7.19 22.80
C ILE A 170 7.26 6.39 21.58
N GLY A 171 6.70 5.20 21.38
CA GLY A 171 7.23 4.25 20.41
C GLY A 171 8.64 3.79 20.82
N GLY A 172 8.85 3.47 22.10
CA GLY A 172 10.14 3.06 22.64
C GLY A 172 10.05 1.89 23.61
N ASN A 173 11.09 1.09 23.64
CA ASN A 173 11.23 -0.03 24.56
C ASN A 173 12.51 0.09 25.38
N VAL A 174 12.37 0.01 26.70
CA VAL A 174 13.48 -0.04 27.65
C VAL A 174 13.46 -1.41 28.33
N LYS A 175 14.56 -2.15 28.26
CA LYS A 175 14.67 -3.49 28.83
C LYS A 175 16.00 -3.72 29.53
N ALA A 176 15.93 -4.22 30.78
CA ALA A 176 17.09 -4.64 31.56
C ALA A 176 16.66 -5.58 32.69
N ASN A 177 17.65 -6.20 33.40
CA ASN A 177 17.32 -6.90 34.66
C ASN A 177 16.75 -5.93 35.70
N GLN A 178 17.25 -4.70 35.72
CA GLN A 178 16.72 -3.64 36.58
C GLN A 178 16.61 -2.33 35.78
N VAL A 179 15.49 -1.62 35.90
CA VAL A 179 15.32 -0.29 35.33
C VAL A 179 15.02 0.69 36.43
N THR A 180 15.80 1.77 36.48
CA THR A 180 15.63 2.89 37.42
C THR A 180 15.38 4.16 36.61
N ALA A 181 14.26 4.82 36.87
CA ALA A 181 13.95 6.11 36.28
C ALA A 181 13.82 7.17 37.38
N ASN A 182 14.70 8.16 37.33
CA ASN A 182 14.64 9.34 38.19
C ASN A 182 14.23 10.54 37.35
N VAL A 183 12.97 10.90 37.44
CA VAL A 183 12.33 11.89 36.56
C VAL A 183 11.95 13.12 37.38
N GLY A 184 12.46 14.29 36.98
CA GLY A 184 12.16 15.55 37.65
C GLY A 184 10.74 16.07 37.38
N GLY A 185 10.15 15.70 36.26
CA GLY A 185 8.79 16.05 35.86
C GLY A 185 7.90 14.83 35.68
N ASN A 186 7.34 14.63 34.47
CA ASN A 186 6.42 13.56 34.13
C ASN A 186 7.13 12.40 33.44
N LEU A 187 6.68 11.18 33.71
CA LEU A 187 7.01 10.00 32.93
C LEU A 187 5.81 9.66 32.02
N ASN A 188 6.01 9.78 30.71
CA ASN A 188 5.01 9.43 29.70
C ASN A 188 5.46 8.19 28.92
N VAL A 189 4.57 7.19 28.83
CA VAL A 189 4.81 5.96 28.06
C VAL A 189 3.64 5.74 27.13
N GLU A 190 3.89 5.80 25.81
CA GLU A 190 2.84 5.74 24.79
C GLU A 190 3.24 4.81 23.65
N SER A 191 2.31 3.92 23.25
CA SER A 191 2.48 3.08 22.05
C SER A 191 1.90 3.76 20.83
N LEU A 192 2.61 3.70 19.70
CA LEU A 192 2.18 4.29 18.46
C LEU A 192 1.50 3.24 17.57
N GLN A 193 0.53 3.67 16.78
CA GLN A 193 -0.19 2.82 15.84
C GLN A 193 0.28 3.06 14.43
N ASP A 194 0.67 1.99 13.75
CA ASP A 194 0.83 2.00 12.29
C ASP A 194 -0.53 2.19 11.65
N THR A 195 -0.60 3.04 10.65
CA THR A 195 -1.83 3.34 9.93
C THR A 195 -1.65 3.16 8.44
N ALA A 196 -2.68 2.66 7.78
CA ALA A 196 -2.75 2.62 6.32
C ALA A 196 -4.16 2.94 5.84
N THR A 197 -4.26 3.80 4.86
CA THR A 197 -5.51 4.13 4.18
C THR A 197 -5.38 3.83 2.70
N SER A 198 -6.40 3.25 2.10
CA SER A 198 -6.42 3.00 0.66
C SER A 198 -7.79 3.35 0.11
N GLN A 199 -7.80 4.08 -1.00
CA GLN A 199 -9.00 4.46 -1.73
C GLN A 199 -8.79 4.13 -3.21
N ALA A 200 -9.69 3.33 -3.78
CA ALA A 200 -9.67 3.04 -5.20
C ALA A 200 -11.05 3.28 -5.81
N SER A 201 -11.06 3.86 -6.99
CA SER A 201 -12.28 4.00 -7.78
C SER A 201 -12.02 3.62 -9.23
N GLN A 202 -12.94 2.86 -9.81
CA GLN A 202 -12.91 2.45 -11.20
C GLN A 202 -14.27 2.69 -11.82
N LYS A 203 -14.29 3.36 -12.98
CA LYS A 203 -15.50 3.53 -13.81
C LYS A 203 -15.22 3.01 -15.20
N THR A 204 -16.07 2.13 -15.68
CA THR A 204 -16.02 1.61 -17.04
C THR A 204 -17.37 1.86 -17.72
N THR A 205 -17.33 2.35 -18.95
CA THR A 205 -18.51 2.57 -19.79
C THR A 205 -18.25 1.91 -21.12
N GLY A 206 -19.21 1.13 -21.61
CA GLY A 206 -19.12 0.44 -22.88
C GLY A 206 -20.43 0.54 -23.68
N ILE A 207 -20.28 0.55 -25.00
CA ILE A 207 -21.36 0.42 -25.95
C ILE A 207 -21.02 -0.72 -26.90
N ALA A 208 -22.01 -1.52 -27.26
CA ALA A 208 -21.86 -2.50 -28.32
C ALA A 208 -23.11 -2.50 -29.22
N LEU A 209 -22.85 -2.58 -30.52
CA LEU A 209 -23.86 -2.60 -31.57
C LEU A 209 -23.60 -3.82 -32.44
N SER A 210 -24.67 -4.57 -32.75
CA SER A 210 -24.67 -5.63 -33.75
C SER A 210 -25.66 -5.27 -34.84
N ILE A 211 -25.16 -5.07 -36.04
CA ILE A 211 -25.94 -4.64 -37.21
C ILE A 211 -26.07 -5.85 -38.15
N PRO A 212 -27.28 -6.37 -38.39
CA PRO A 212 -27.46 -7.48 -39.31
C PRO A 212 -27.20 -7.01 -40.74
N ILE A 213 -26.35 -7.75 -41.47
CA ILE A 213 -26.09 -7.56 -42.90
C ILE A 213 -27.02 -8.53 -43.68
N VAL A 214 -27.18 -9.76 -43.14
CA VAL A 214 -28.10 -10.79 -43.68
C VAL A 214 -28.80 -11.41 -42.49
N GLY A 215 -30.11 -11.55 -42.60
CA GLY A 215 -30.98 -12.07 -41.53
C GLY A 215 -31.68 -10.95 -40.75
N THR A 216 -32.41 -11.32 -39.70
CA THR A 216 -33.12 -10.40 -38.82
C THR A 216 -32.51 -10.43 -37.41
N GLY A 217 -32.54 -9.31 -36.69
CA GLY A 217 -32.13 -9.21 -35.30
C GLY A 217 -30.85 -8.45 -35.09
N GLY A 218 -30.91 -7.14 -35.06
CA GLY A 218 -29.85 -6.27 -34.55
C GLY A 218 -29.91 -6.11 -33.03
N SER A 219 -28.81 -5.79 -32.39
CA SER A 219 -28.80 -5.49 -30.96
C SER A 219 -27.95 -4.27 -30.67
N ALA A 220 -28.39 -3.51 -29.66
CA ALA A 220 -27.60 -2.43 -29.09
C ALA A 220 -27.52 -2.65 -27.57
N SER A 221 -26.34 -2.54 -27.01
CA SER A 221 -26.14 -2.65 -25.57
C SER A 221 -25.31 -1.50 -25.06
N PHE A 222 -25.69 -1.05 -23.88
CA PHE A 222 -24.93 -0.06 -23.09
C PHE A 222 -24.57 -0.70 -21.76
N SER A 223 -23.31 -0.57 -21.34
CA SER A 223 -22.85 -1.05 -20.07
C SER A 223 -22.12 0.05 -19.31
N GLN A 224 -22.42 0.17 -18.04
CA GLN A 224 -21.71 1.06 -17.13
C GLN A 224 -21.43 0.30 -15.84
N SER A 225 -20.18 0.32 -15.40
CA SER A 225 -19.75 -0.20 -14.12
C SER A 225 -19.01 0.88 -13.34
N LYS A 226 -19.31 0.99 -12.06
CA LYS A 226 -18.59 1.83 -11.12
C LYS A 226 -18.26 1.00 -9.89
N GLN A 227 -16.99 0.95 -9.54
CA GLN A 227 -16.48 0.27 -8.36
C GLN A 227 -15.71 1.28 -7.50
N ASN A 228 -16.01 1.31 -6.21
CA ASN A 228 -15.28 2.06 -5.21
C ASN A 228 -14.85 1.10 -4.12
N SER A 229 -13.62 1.25 -3.65
CA SER A 229 -13.06 0.50 -2.52
C SER A 229 -12.38 1.47 -1.58
N ASN A 230 -12.69 1.38 -0.30
CA ASN A 230 -12.02 2.12 0.76
C ASN A 230 -11.59 1.13 1.82
N SER A 231 -10.36 1.27 2.30
CA SER A 231 -9.79 0.46 3.37
C SER A 231 -9.04 1.36 4.33
N ASN A 232 -9.26 1.16 5.62
CA ASN A 232 -8.53 1.81 6.69
C ASN A 232 -7.98 0.71 7.61
N TYR A 233 -6.73 0.86 7.98
CA TYR A 233 -6.03 -0.05 8.87
C TYR A 233 -5.31 0.76 9.95
N ALA A 234 -5.38 0.26 11.19
CA ALA A 234 -4.60 0.77 12.31
C ALA A 234 -4.23 -0.38 13.24
N SER A 235 -2.95 -0.48 13.60
CA SER A 235 -2.44 -1.54 14.46
C SER A 235 -1.22 -1.08 15.22
N VAL A 236 -1.09 -1.49 16.48
CA VAL A 236 0.16 -1.37 17.24
C VAL A 236 1.02 -2.57 16.88
N ASN A 237 2.09 -2.34 16.12
CA ASN A 237 3.03 -3.40 15.74
C ASN A 237 3.90 -3.81 16.92
N GLU A 238 4.39 -2.85 17.69
CA GLU A 238 5.18 -3.06 18.89
C GLU A 238 4.76 -2.10 20.00
N GLN A 239 4.40 -2.66 21.16
CA GLN A 239 4.02 -1.86 22.31
C GLN A 239 5.25 -1.20 22.96
N SER A 240 5.12 0.07 23.29
CA SER A 240 6.10 0.77 24.13
C SER A 240 6.07 0.28 25.55
N GLY A 241 7.19 0.34 26.22
CA GLY A 241 7.22 -0.08 27.60
C GLY A 241 8.59 -0.03 28.26
N ILE A 242 8.56 -0.07 29.58
CA ILE A 242 9.71 -0.24 30.47
C ILE A 242 9.57 -1.61 31.10
N LYS A 243 10.53 -2.50 30.85
CA LYS A 243 10.49 -3.91 31.25
C LYS A 243 11.73 -4.24 32.07
N ALA A 244 11.53 -4.73 33.29
CA ALA A 244 12.54 -5.27 34.17
C ALA A 244 12.30 -6.77 34.39
N GLY A 245 13.36 -7.56 34.53
CA GLY A 245 13.30 -9.02 34.76
C GLY A 245 14.32 -9.80 34.01
#